data_3f1eef102b4a6e08b619332c10348937
#
_entry.id   3f1eef102b4a6e08b619332c10348937
#
_cell.length_a   1.000
_cell.length_b   1.000
_cell.length_c   1.000
_cell.angle_alpha   90.00
_cell.angle_beta   90.00
_cell.angle_gamma   90.00
#
_symmetry.space_group_name_H-M   'P 1'
#
loop_
_entity.id
_entity.type
_entity.pdbx_description
1 polymer ?
#
loop_
_entity_poly.entity_id
_entity_poly.type
_entity_poly.pdbx_seq_one_letter_code
_entity_poly.pdbx_strand_id
1 'polypeptide(L)'
;MRQVVLDTETTGLEVREGHRVIEIGVVELVNRNMTERKFHKFINPEREVGKEAVQIHGITNEKLRDSPVFRDIADEFLDFIDDAELIIHNAEFDVGFLNSELARISGHADHQLQVRCPIIDTLELARNKHPGQRNDLDTLCRRYGVNSSRREFHGALLDAELLASVYLKMTGGQATLFGEQGGEISSLHGRKQSRQKIKNSDKLIRAEATQEDLELHEQWLSMLREQKKGDGQIVWDCISRSGSDSEQNQNPDH
;
A
#
# COMPACT_ATOMS: atom_id res chain seq x y z
N MET A 1 -7.60 -4.04 12.46
CA MET A 1 -7.88 -3.10 11.36
C MET A 1 -8.40 -3.90 10.19
N ARG A 2 -9.57 -3.53 9.67
CA ARG A 2 -10.20 -4.16 8.52
C ARG A 2 -9.94 -3.33 7.27
N GLN A 3 -9.46 -3.95 6.21
CA GLN A 3 -9.21 -3.36 4.91
C GLN A 3 -9.87 -4.22 3.84
N VAL A 4 -10.27 -3.65 2.72
CA VAL A 4 -10.75 -4.39 1.56
C VAL A 4 -10.03 -3.86 0.32
N VAL A 5 -9.58 -4.78 -0.51
CA VAL A 5 -8.93 -4.48 -1.78
C VAL A 5 -9.95 -4.66 -2.89
N LEU A 6 -10.14 -3.63 -3.68
CA LEU A 6 -11.19 -3.54 -4.68
C LEU A 6 -10.59 -3.28 -6.05
N ASP A 7 -11.21 -3.91 -7.06
CA ASP A 7 -10.98 -3.65 -8.47
C ASP A 7 -12.29 -3.79 -9.24
N THR A 8 -12.45 -3.09 -10.37
CA THR A 8 -13.64 -3.14 -11.21
C THR A 8 -13.30 -3.29 -12.68
N GLU A 9 -14.15 -4.02 -13.42
CA GLU A 9 -14.16 -3.99 -14.88
C GLU A 9 -15.36 -3.18 -15.38
N THR A 10 -15.18 -2.52 -16.52
CA THR A 10 -16.16 -1.56 -17.05
C THR A 10 -16.39 -1.76 -18.55
N THR A 11 -17.48 -1.20 -19.07
CA THR A 11 -17.76 -1.23 -20.52
C THR A 11 -16.85 -0.32 -21.35
N GLY A 12 -16.01 0.50 -20.71
CA GLY A 12 -15.09 1.45 -21.34
C GLY A 12 -14.48 2.39 -20.31
N LEU A 13 -13.72 3.39 -20.74
CA LEU A 13 -12.82 4.16 -19.87
C LEU A 13 -13.46 5.39 -19.20
N GLU A 14 -14.51 5.96 -19.80
CA GLU A 14 -15.02 7.27 -19.37
C GLU A 14 -16.46 7.19 -18.85
N VAL A 15 -16.65 7.56 -17.58
CA VAL A 15 -17.99 7.67 -16.97
C VAL A 15 -18.89 8.64 -17.73
N ARG A 16 -18.32 9.74 -18.27
CA ARG A 16 -19.06 10.79 -18.99
C ARG A 16 -19.65 10.30 -20.31
N GLU A 17 -19.10 9.24 -20.89
CA GLU A 17 -19.62 8.58 -22.10
C GLU A 17 -20.70 7.56 -21.77
N GLY A 18 -21.12 7.50 -20.49
CA GLY A 18 -22.16 6.62 -20.01
C GLY A 18 -21.68 5.17 -19.85
N HIS A 19 -20.36 4.93 -19.78
CA HIS A 19 -19.84 3.60 -19.47
C HIS A 19 -20.24 3.16 -18.06
N ARG A 20 -20.32 1.85 -17.87
CA ARG A 20 -20.93 1.20 -16.71
C ARG A 20 -19.99 0.15 -16.13
N VAL A 21 -20.13 -0.15 -14.84
CA VAL A 21 -19.46 -1.28 -14.19
C VAL A 21 -20.07 -2.60 -14.65
N ILE A 22 -19.23 -3.58 -14.92
CA ILE A 22 -19.64 -4.94 -15.37
C ILE A 22 -19.12 -6.06 -14.48
N GLU A 23 -18.10 -5.82 -13.68
CA GLU A 23 -17.60 -6.74 -12.67
C GLU A 23 -17.08 -5.97 -11.47
N ILE A 24 -17.34 -6.47 -10.28
CA ILE A 24 -16.72 -5.98 -9.03
C ILE A 24 -16.05 -7.16 -8.34
N GLY A 25 -14.78 -7.01 -8.03
CA GLY A 25 -14.00 -7.94 -7.23
C GLY A 25 -13.48 -7.26 -5.96
N VAL A 26 -13.81 -7.82 -4.81
CA VAL A 26 -13.33 -7.31 -3.52
C VAL A 26 -12.83 -8.46 -2.67
N VAL A 27 -11.66 -8.28 -2.06
CA VAL A 27 -11.09 -9.23 -1.09
C VAL A 27 -10.82 -8.54 0.24
N GLU A 28 -11.03 -9.25 1.33
CA GLU A 28 -10.87 -8.71 2.67
C GLU A 28 -9.50 -9.01 3.26
N LEU A 29 -8.92 -8.00 3.91
CA LEU A 29 -7.72 -8.11 4.73
C LEU A 29 -8.05 -7.76 6.19
N VAL A 30 -7.71 -8.64 7.13
CA VAL A 30 -7.83 -8.37 8.57
C VAL A 30 -6.44 -8.48 9.18
N ASN A 31 -5.98 -7.40 9.79
CA ASN A 31 -4.64 -7.32 10.39
C ASN A 31 -3.54 -7.78 9.42
N ARG A 32 -3.63 -7.32 8.15
CA ARG A 32 -2.71 -7.64 7.05
C ARG A 32 -2.71 -9.11 6.59
N ASN A 33 -3.71 -9.88 6.96
CA ASN A 33 -3.90 -11.24 6.45
C ASN A 33 -5.12 -11.28 5.55
N MET A 34 -4.98 -11.87 4.36
CA MET A 34 -6.12 -12.10 3.47
C MET A 34 -7.05 -13.14 4.12
N THR A 35 -8.33 -12.83 4.19
CA THR A 35 -9.35 -13.75 4.68
C THR A 35 -10.00 -14.50 3.51
N GLU A 36 -10.91 -15.41 3.82
CA GLU A 36 -11.71 -16.10 2.79
C GLU A 36 -12.91 -15.27 2.33
N ARG A 37 -13.20 -14.15 3.02
CA ARG A 37 -14.35 -13.29 2.65
C ARG A 37 -14.03 -12.50 1.38
N LYS A 38 -14.91 -12.65 0.38
CA LYS A 38 -14.81 -12.00 -0.92
C LYS A 38 -16.19 -11.55 -1.36
N PHE A 39 -16.22 -10.44 -2.08
CA PHE A 39 -17.40 -10.01 -2.82
C PHE A 39 -17.04 -10.07 -4.31
N HIS A 40 -17.82 -10.82 -5.09
CA HIS A 40 -17.59 -10.97 -6.52
C HIS A 40 -18.92 -11.03 -7.25
N LYS A 41 -19.16 -10.08 -8.13
CA LYS A 41 -20.38 -10.01 -8.93
C LYS A 41 -20.08 -9.59 -10.36
N PHE A 42 -20.68 -10.30 -11.32
CA PHE A 42 -20.88 -9.79 -12.66
C PHE A 42 -22.16 -8.97 -12.67
N ILE A 43 -22.17 -7.89 -13.46
CA ILE A 43 -23.24 -6.89 -13.46
C ILE A 43 -23.70 -6.67 -14.89
N ASN A 44 -25.01 -6.73 -15.12
CA ASN A 44 -25.60 -6.33 -16.38
C ASN A 44 -25.56 -4.79 -16.49
N PRO A 45 -24.79 -4.24 -17.44
CA PRO A 45 -24.64 -2.79 -17.55
C PRO A 45 -25.81 -2.08 -18.20
N GLU A 46 -26.85 -2.82 -18.63
CA GLU A 46 -27.98 -2.30 -19.41
C GLU A 46 -27.53 -1.55 -20.70
N ARG A 47 -26.35 -1.88 -21.22
CA ARG A 47 -25.75 -1.40 -22.47
C ARG A 47 -24.77 -2.42 -23.03
N GLU A 48 -24.41 -2.24 -24.30
CA GLU A 48 -23.41 -3.10 -24.91
C GLU A 48 -21.99 -2.81 -24.41
N VAL A 49 -21.22 -3.87 -24.22
CA VAL A 49 -19.78 -3.81 -23.92
C VAL A 49 -19.03 -3.61 -25.24
N GLY A 50 -18.17 -2.61 -25.29
CA GLY A 50 -17.35 -2.32 -26.45
C GLY A 50 -16.37 -3.46 -26.76
N LYS A 51 -16.10 -3.71 -28.05
CA LYS A 51 -15.18 -4.78 -28.49
C LYS A 51 -13.77 -4.64 -27.88
N GLU A 52 -13.31 -3.41 -27.71
CA GLU A 52 -12.00 -3.11 -27.14
C GLU A 52 -11.94 -3.51 -25.66
N ALA A 53 -12.99 -3.24 -24.90
CA ALA A 53 -13.11 -3.65 -23.52
C ALA A 53 -13.14 -5.18 -23.39
N VAL A 54 -13.92 -5.87 -24.25
CA VAL A 54 -13.95 -7.35 -24.28
C VAL A 54 -12.58 -7.96 -24.56
N GLN A 55 -11.74 -7.32 -25.39
CA GLN A 55 -10.37 -7.81 -25.64
C GLN A 55 -9.47 -7.73 -24.40
N ILE A 56 -9.75 -6.81 -23.47
CA ILE A 56 -8.98 -6.62 -22.24
C ILE A 56 -9.40 -7.60 -21.16
N HIS A 57 -10.69 -7.65 -20.83
CA HIS A 57 -11.22 -8.43 -19.70
C HIS A 57 -11.95 -9.73 -20.09
N GLY A 58 -12.19 -9.98 -21.39
CA GLY A 58 -12.84 -11.21 -21.87
C GLY A 58 -14.33 -11.37 -21.52
N ILE A 59 -14.96 -10.36 -20.95
CA ILE A 59 -16.37 -10.41 -20.51
C ILE A 59 -17.26 -10.00 -21.66
N THR A 60 -18.09 -10.94 -22.14
CA THR A 60 -18.98 -10.73 -23.28
C THR A 60 -20.38 -10.30 -22.85
N ASN A 61 -21.14 -9.68 -23.77
CA ASN A 61 -22.54 -9.34 -23.52
C ASN A 61 -23.40 -10.56 -23.17
N GLU A 62 -23.08 -11.73 -23.72
CA GLU A 62 -23.76 -12.97 -23.39
C GLU A 62 -23.58 -13.37 -21.92
N LYS A 63 -22.37 -13.25 -21.42
CA LYS A 63 -22.05 -13.56 -20.02
C LYS A 63 -22.81 -12.65 -19.05
N LEU A 64 -23.06 -11.40 -19.42
CA LEU A 64 -23.69 -10.41 -18.56
C LEU A 64 -25.22 -10.38 -18.65
N ARG A 65 -25.81 -11.05 -19.65
CA ARG A 65 -27.25 -10.98 -19.92
C ARG A 65 -28.12 -11.35 -18.72
N ASP A 66 -27.74 -12.41 -18.02
CA ASP A 66 -28.48 -12.95 -16.89
C ASP A 66 -27.92 -12.49 -15.52
N SER A 67 -26.96 -11.58 -15.55
CA SER A 67 -26.39 -10.98 -14.34
C SER A 67 -27.35 -9.93 -13.75
N PRO A 68 -27.33 -9.73 -12.42
CA PRO A 68 -28.10 -8.66 -11.80
C PRO A 68 -27.64 -7.29 -12.30
N VAL A 69 -28.50 -6.30 -12.26
CA VAL A 69 -28.11 -4.90 -12.48
C VAL A 69 -27.50 -4.33 -11.19
N PHE A 70 -26.71 -3.26 -11.30
CA PHE A 70 -25.98 -2.69 -10.15
C PHE A 70 -26.89 -2.36 -8.96
N ARG A 71 -28.10 -1.83 -9.21
CA ARG A 71 -29.07 -1.51 -8.14
C ARG A 71 -29.47 -2.69 -7.26
N ASP A 72 -29.44 -3.91 -7.82
CA ASP A 72 -29.87 -5.12 -7.10
C ASP A 72 -28.79 -5.63 -6.15
N ILE A 73 -27.54 -5.21 -6.34
CA ILE A 73 -26.37 -5.63 -5.52
C ILE A 73 -25.77 -4.50 -4.71
N ALA A 74 -26.26 -3.27 -4.87
CA ALA A 74 -25.67 -2.08 -4.28
C ALA A 74 -25.63 -2.13 -2.74
N ASP A 75 -26.72 -2.55 -2.10
CA ASP A 75 -26.79 -2.66 -0.65
C ASP A 75 -25.82 -3.74 -0.13
N GLU A 76 -25.78 -4.93 -0.77
CA GLU A 76 -24.84 -6.00 -0.43
C GLU A 76 -23.38 -5.54 -0.58
N PHE A 77 -23.10 -4.77 -1.64
CA PHE A 77 -21.77 -4.19 -1.86
C PHE A 77 -21.40 -3.17 -0.78
N LEU A 78 -22.30 -2.24 -0.47
CA LEU A 78 -22.08 -1.21 0.54
C LEU A 78 -21.90 -1.82 1.94
N ASP A 79 -22.69 -2.84 2.28
CA ASP A 79 -22.55 -3.57 3.55
C ASP A 79 -21.22 -4.34 3.62
N PHE A 80 -20.73 -4.85 2.47
CA PHE A 80 -19.45 -5.55 2.43
C PHE A 80 -18.27 -4.62 2.71
N ILE A 81 -18.30 -3.38 2.22
CA ILE A 81 -17.21 -2.42 2.39
C ILE A 81 -17.35 -1.57 3.66
N ASP A 82 -18.46 -1.64 4.36
CA ASP A 82 -18.72 -0.82 5.56
C ASP A 82 -17.66 -1.06 6.64
N ASP A 83 -17.28 0.02 7.34
CA ASP A 83 -16.23 0.02 8.37
C ASP A 83 -14.85 -0.49 7.91
N ALA A 84 -14.57 -0.49 6.60
CA ALA A 84 -13.28 -0.87 6.05
C ALA A 84 -12.54 0.31 5.40
N GLU A 85 -11.22 0.21 5.35
CA GLU A 85 -10.39 1.06 4.51
C GLU A 85 -10.27 0.43 3.12
N LEU A 86 -10.62 1.17 2.07
CA LEU A 86 -10.55 0.71 0.68
C LEU A 86 -9.13 0.84 0.12
N ILE A 87 -8.61 -0.21 -0.46
CA ILE A 87 -7.33 -0.26 -1.16
C ILE A 87 -7.61 -0.47 -2.64
N ILE A 88 -7.26 0.49 -3.48
CA ILE A 88 -7.57 0.50 -4.90
C ILE A 88 -6.33 0.94 -5.68
N HIS A 89 -6.14 0.45 -6.90
CA HIS A 89 -5.03 0.85 -7.76
C HIS A 89 -5.51 1.84 -8.82
N ASN A 90 -5.08 3.10 -8.76
CA ASN A 90 -5.64 4.21 -9.53
C ASN A 90 -7.09 4.50 -9.12
N ALA A 91 -7.28 4.74 -7.84
CA ALA A 91 -8.58 4.80 -7.17
C ALA A 91 -9.60 5.77 -7.81
N GLU A 92 -9.13 6.84 -8.45
CA GLU A 92 -10.00 7.81 -9.13
C GLU A 92 -10.92 7.14 -10.18
N PHE A 93 -10.40 6.13 -10.88
CA PHE A 93 -11.14 5.40 -11.90
C PHE A 93 -12.30 4.61 -11.29
N ASP A 94 -12.02 3.67 -10.40
CA ASP A 94 -13.03 2.78 -9.81
C ASP A 94 -14.04 3.54 -8.95
N VAL A 95 -13.56 4.48 -8.15
CA VAL A 95 -14.42 5.34 -7.31
C VAL A 95 -15.34 6.19 -8.17
N GLY A 96 -14.83 6.73 -9.29
CA GLY A 96 -15.64 7.50 -10.23
C GLY A 96 -16.78 6.67 -10.82
N PHE A 97 -16.49 5.45 -11.24
CA PHE A 97 -17.50 4.53 -11.78
C PHE A 97 -18.52 4.09 -10.74
N LEU A 98 -18.07 3.67 -9.57
CA LEU A 98 -18.95 3.22 -8.47
C LEU A 98 -19.84 4.36 -7.96
N ASN A 99 -19.31 5.56 -7.80
CA ASN A 99 -20.12 6.74 -7.44
C ASN A 99 -21.17 7.06 -8.51
N SER A 100 -20.81 6.91 -9.80
CA SER A 100 -21.77 7.11 -10.89
C SER A 100 -22.90 6.09 -10.87
N GLU A 101 -22.60 4.83 -10.53
CA GLU A 101 -23.63 3.79 -10.38
C GLU A 101 -24.52 4.07 -9.17
N LEU A 102 -23.97 4.44 -8.03
CA LEU A 102 -24.72 4.80 -6.83
C LEU A 102 -25.63 6.01 -7.05
N ALA A 103 -25.15 7.04 -7.75
CA ALA A 103 -25.93 8.23 -8.07
C ALA A 103 -27.18 7.95 -8.93
N ARG A 104 -27.22 6.81 -9.64
CA ARG A 104 -28.39 6.39 -10.43
C ARG A 104 -29.49 5.73 -9.60
N ILE A 105 -29.19 5.38 -8.35
CA ILE A 105 -30.12 4.66 -7.46
C ILE A 105 -30.77 5.67 -6.52
N SER A 106 -32.10 5.68 -6.48
CA SER A 106 -32.85 6.52 -5.53
C SER A 106 -32.49 6.15 -4.09
N GLY A 107 -32.13 7.16 -3.29
CA GLY A 107 -31.69 6.96 -1.90
C GLY A 107 -30.19 6.73 -1.72
N HIS A 108 -29.42 6.56 -2.81
CA HIS A 108 -27.97 6.38 -2.76
C HIS A 108 -27.19 7.53 -3.43
N ALA A 109 -27.87 8.52 -3.98
CA ALA A 109 -27.23 9.62 -4.73
C ALA A 109 -26.16 10.39 -3.91
N ASP A 110 -26.30 10.45 -2.59
CA ASP A 110 -25.36 11.11 -1.69
C ASP A 110 -24.32 10.14 -1.08
N HIS A 111 -24.36 8.86 -1.44
CA HIS A 111 -23.44 7.83 -0.93
C HIS A 111 -22.15 7.80 -1.73
N GLN A 112 -21.33 8.84 -1.58
CA GLN A 112 -19.99 8.84 -2.17
C GLN A 112 -19.05 7.94 -1.37
N LEU A 113 -18.34 7.03 -2.03
CA LEU A 113 -17.46 6.06 -1.40
C LEU A 113 -16.37 6.71 -0.53
N GLN A 114 -15.79 7.82 -1.01
CA GLN A 114 -14.75 8.54 -0.27
C GLN A 114 -15.26 9.25 1.00
N VAL A 115 -16.56 9.45 1.14
CA VAL A 115 -17.18 9.96 2.38
C VAL A 115 -17.43 8.80 3.36
N ARG A 116 -17.76 7.62 2.82
CA ARG A 116 -18.10 6.43 3.60
C ARG A 116 -16.87 5.70 4.12
N CYS A 117 -15.83 5.57 3.28
CA CYS A 117 -14.65 4.77 3.56
C CYS A 117 -13.37 5.56 3.30
N PRO A 118 -12.35 5.48 4.16
CA PRO A 118 -11.00 5.93 3.82
C PRO A 118 -10.49 5.16 2.60
N ILE A 119 -9.81 5.85 1.67
CA ILE A 119 -9.30 5.24 0.44
C ILE A 119 -7.78 5.36 0.41
N ILE A 120 -7.12 4.24 0.11
CA ILE A 120 -5.69 4.16 -0.19
C ILE A 120 -5.53 3.92 -1.69
N ASP A 121 -4.96 4.88 -2.41
CA ASP A 121 -4.53 4.69 -3.80
C ASP A 121 -3.13 4.06 -3.83
N THR A 122 -3.05 2.80 -4.27
CA THR A 122 -1.79 2.07 -4.34
C THR A 122 -0.91 2.52 -5.50
N LEU A 123 -1.45 3.17 -6.54
CA LEU A 123 -0.67 3.77 -7.62
C LEU A 123 0.11 4.99 -7.09
N GLU A 124 -0.52 5.82 -6.27
CA GLU A 124 0.15 6.94 -5.61
C GLU A 124 1.25 6.46 -4.66
N LEU A 125 0.95 5.44 -3.83
CA LEU A 125 1.95 4.81 -2.98
C LEU A 125 3.14 4.26 -3.77
N ALA A 126 2.86 3.58 -4.90
CA ALA A 126 3.89 3.02 -5.75
C ALA A 126 4.74 4.11 -6.42
N ARG A 127 4.13 5.20 -6.89
CA ARG A 127 4.85 6.36 -7.46
C ARG A 127 5.81 7.00 -6.46
N ASN A 128 5.39 7.11 -5.21
CA ASN A 128 6.23 7.64 -4.13
C ASN A 128 7.41 6.71 -3.80
N LYS A 129 7.22 5.38 -3.88
CA LYS A 129 8.28 4.40 -3.62
C LYS A 129 9.22 4.17 -4.82
N HIS A 130 8.70 4.32 -6.03
CA HIS A 130 9.40 4.03 -7.29
C HIS A 130 9.24 5.21 -8.27
N PRO A 131 9.79 6.40 -7.93
CA PRO A 131 9.65 7.58 -8.77
C PRO A 131 10.26 7.35 -10.16
N GLY A 132 9.57 7.83 -11.19
CA GLY A 132 10.02 7.71 -12.57
C GLY A 132 9.93 6.31 -13.20
N GLN A 133 9.39 5.33 -12.49
CA GLN A 133 9.19 3.96 -12.99
C GLN A 133 7.73 3.69 -13.35
N ARG A 134 7.51 2.67 -14.19
CA ARG A 134 6.16 2.15 -14.42
C ARG A 134 5.64 1.50 -13.14
N ASN A 135 4.40 1.82 -12.80
CA ASN A 135 3.75 1.36 -11.57
C ASN A 135 2.35 0.77 -11.82
N ASP A 136 2.10 0.26 -13.04
CA ASP A 136 0.93 -0.56 -13.33
C ASP A 136 0.98 -1.89 -12.55
N LEU A 137 -0.18 -2.52 -12.33
CA LEU A 137 -0.30 -3.72 -11.50
C LEU A 137 0.62 -4.86 -11.97
N ASP A 138 0.74 -5.10 -13.30
CA ASP A 138 1.63 -6.12 -13.84
C ASP A 138 3.10 -5.85 -13.54
N THR A 139 3.51 -4.59 -13.66
CA THR A 139 4.88 -4.18 -13.34
C THR A 139 5.16 -4.32 -11.84
N LEU A 140 4.17 -3.99 -11.00
CA LEU A 140 4.28 -4.17 -9.55
C LEU A 140 4.31 -5.66 -9.16
N CYS A 141 3.48 -6.51 -9.78
CA CYS A 141 3.53 -7.96 -9.57
C CYS A 141 4.93 -8.51 -9.85
N ARG A 142 5.53 -8.17 -10.99
CA ARG A 142 6.91 -8.58 -11.33
C ARG A 142 7.93 -8.05 -10.33
N ARG A 143 7.84 -6.78 -9.96
CA ARG A 143 8.77 -6.12 -9.01
C ARG A 143 8.73 -6.75 -7.63
N TYR A 144 7.55 -7.08 -7.14
CA TYR A 144 7.36 -7.66 -5.81
C TYR A 144 7.31 -9.19 -5.79
N GLY A 145 7.57 -9.86 -6.92
CA GLY A 145 7.56 -11.31 -7.02
C GLY A 145 6.20 -11.92 -6.68
N VAL A 146 5.12 -11.28 -7.15
CA VAL A 146 3.75 -11.82 -7.09
C VAL A 146 3.47 -12.58 -8.38
N ASN A 147 3.06 -13.84 -8.26
CA ASN A 147 2.78 -14.68 -9.41
C ASN A 147 1.44 -14.29 -10.06
N SER A 148 1.51 -13.74 -11.25
CA SER A 148 0.34 -13.35 -12.08
C SER A 148 0.09 -14.33 -13.25
N SER A 149 0.68 -15.52 -13.27
CA SER A 149 0.60 -16.46 -14.40
C SER A 149 -0.82 -16.97 -14.72
N ARG A 150 -1.77 -16.81 -13.81
CA ARG A 150 -3.18 -17.15 -14.00
C ARG A 150 -3.99 -16.07 -14.73
N ARG A 151 -3.37 -14.91 -14.99
CA ARG A 151 -4.03 -13.75 -15.58
C ARG A 151 -3.90 -13.80 -17.11
N GLU A 152 -4.79 -14.54 -17.76
CA GLU A 152 -4.95 -14.49 -19.22
C GLU A 152 -5.69 -13.22 -19.66
N PHE A 153 -6.72 -12.85 -18.90
CA PHE A 153 -7.51 -11.63 -19.05
C PHE A 153 -7.51 -10.86 -17.73
N HIS A 154 -7.83 -9.59 -17.81
CA HIS A 154 -8.14 -8.80 -16.65
C HIS A 154 -9.47 -9.28 -16.05
N GLY A 155 -9.54 -9.46 -14.76
CA GLY A 155 -10.75 -9.82 -14.05
C GLY A 155 -10.70 -9.26 -12.65
N ALA A 156 -11.76 -8.53 -12.27
CA ALA A 156 -11.77 -7.71 -11.07
C ALA A 156 -11.41 -8.49 -9.80
N LEU A 157 -11.91 -9.71 -9.62
CA LEU A 157 -11.56 -10.48 -8.43
C LEU A 157 -10.08 -10.92 -8.42
N LEU A 158 -9.55 -11.37 -9.54
CA LEU A 158 -8.15 -11.79 -9.65
C LEU A 158 -7.22 -10.60 -9.46
N ASP A 159 -7.56 -9.45 -10.04
CA ASP A 159 -6.77 -8.24 -9.93
C ASP A 159 -6.79 -7.68 -8.50
N ALA A 160 -7.92 -7.75 -7.80
CA ALA A 160 -8.00 -7.45 -6.36
C ALA A 160 -7.12 -8.39 -5.51
N GLU A 161 -7.05 -9.69 -5.81
CA GLU A 161 -6.17 -10.67 -5.12
C GLU A 161 -4.68 -10.36 -5.37
N LEU A 162 -4.32 -10.07 -6.62
CA LEU A 162 -2.96 -9.69 -6.99
C LEU A 162 -2.57 -8.37 -6.32
N LEU A 163 -3.46 -7.38 -6.36
CA LEU A 163 -3.26 -6.09 -5.72
C LEU A 163 -3.08 -6.22 -4.20
N ALA A 164 -3.89 -7.05 -3.54
CA ALA A 164 -3.73 -7.36 -2.12
C ALA A 164 -2.33 -7.89 -1.81
N SER A 165 -1.86 -8.85 -2.62
CA SER A 165 -0.52 -9.44 -2.46
C SER A 165 0.60 -8.41 -2.70
N VAL A 166 0.45 -7.56 -3.72
CA VAL A 166 1.39 -6.46 -4.01
C VAL A 166 1.38 -5.44 -2.87
N TYR A 167 0.20 -4.99 -2.42
CA TYR A 167 0.05 -4.03 -1.33
C TYR A 167 0.71 -4.51 -0.04
N LEU A 168 0.48 -5.76 0.34
CA LEU A 168 1.09 -6.36 1.53
C LEU A 168 2.62 -6.38 1.44
N LYS A 169 3.19 -6.72 0.29
CA LYS A 169 4.64 -6.70 0.07
C LYS A 169 5.20 -5.27 -0.04
N MET A 170 4.49 -4.38 -0.71
CA MET A 170 4.89 -3.00 -0.90
C MET A 170 4.91 -2.21 0.41
N THR A 171 3.95 -2.47 1.31
CA THR A 171 3.80 -1.81 2.61
C THR A 171 4.35 -2.62 3.77
N GLY A 172 4.67 -3.90 3.55
CA GLY A 172 5.45 -4.69 4.48
C GLY A 172 6.85 -4.10 4.55
N GLY A 173 7.13 -3.31 5.61
CA GLY A 173 8.48 -2.88 5.91
C GLY A 173 9.38 -4.11 6.01
N GLN A 174 10.69 -3.95 5.77
CA GLN A 174 11.69 -4.95 6.12
C GLN A 174 11.26 -5.63 7.42
N ALA A 175 10.92 -6.92 7.36
CA ALA A 175 10.76 -7.71 8.57
C ALA A 175 12.04 -7.43 9.36
N THR A 176 11.88 -6.82 10.53
CA THR A 176 13.00 -6.49 11.40
C THR A 176 13.86 -7.74 11.50
N LEU A 177 15.15 -7.61 11.19
CA LEU A 177 16.14 -8.70 11.25
C LEU A 177 16.25 -9.29 12.67
N PHE A 178 15.46 -8.77 13.59
CA PHE A 178 15.36 -9.17 14.98
C PHE A 178 13.91 -9.54 15.32
N GLY A 179 13.64 -10.86 15.17
CA GLY A 179 12.75 -11.67 15.99
C GLY A 179 11.31 -11.19 16.21
N GLU A 180 10.42 -12.00 15.69
CA GLU A 180 9.09 -12.18 16.24
C GLU A 180 9.15 -12.33 17.77
N GLN A 181 8.73 -11.30 18.47
CA GLN A 181 7.98 -11.47 19.72
C GLN A 181 7.05 -10.25 19.87
N GLY A 182 5.79 -10.53 19.76
CA GLY A 182 4.56 -9.81 20.07
C GLY A 182 4.68 -8.32 20.44
N GLY A 183 4.23 -7.43 19.56
CA GLY A 183 4.06 -6.02 19.89
C GLY A 183 3.38 -5.27 18.76
N GLU A 184 2.19 -4.84 19.02
CA GLU A 184 1.32 -4.01 18.19
C GLU A 184 2.07 -2.83 17.56
N ILE A 185 2.10 -2.75 16.22
CA ILE A 185 2.54 -1.54 15.52
C ILE A 185 1.33 -0.62 15.37
N SER A 186 1.16 0.25 16.33
CA SER A 186 0.21 1.36 16.28
C SER A 186 0.60 2.38 15.21
N SER A 187 -0.36 2.68 14.38
CA SER A 187 -0.49 3.78 13.44
C SER A 187 0.33 5.04 13.76
N LEU A 188 1.11 5.48 12.77
CA LEU A 188 1.74 6.79 12.72
C LEU A 188 0.70 7.87 12.37
N HIS A 189 -0.06 8.33 13.32
CA HIS A 189 -0.68 9.66 13.33
C HIS A 189 -0.68 10.21 14.75
N GLY A 190 0.19 11.16 14.98
CA GLY A 190 0.07 12.24 15.95
C GLY A 190 -0.31 11.89 17.39
N ARG A 191 0.47 11.07 18.11
CA ARG A 191 0.47 11.10 19.57
C ARG A 191 1.90 11.33 20.08
N LYS A 192 2.11 12.43 20.80
CA LYS A 192 3.30 12.65 21.62
C LYS A 192 3.46 11.44 22.54
N GLN A 193 4.34 10.51 22.18
CA GLN A 193 4.74 9.44 23.09
C GLN A 193 5.57 10.08 24.21
N SER A 194 5.06 9.99 25.44
CA SER A 194 5.88 10.20 26.63
C SER A 194 7.00 9.15 26.63
N ARG A 195 8.25 9.61 26.52
CA ARG A 195 9.42 8.76 26.70
C ARG A 195 9.35 8.09 28.06
N GLN A 196 8.98 6.80 28.10
CA GLN A 196 9.20 6.01 29.31
C GLN A 196 10.72 5.88 29.52
N LYS A 197 11.23 6.48 30.60
CA LYS A 197 12.59 6.25 31.06
C LYS A 197 12.79 4.77 31.35
N ILE A 198 13.73 4.14 30.64
CA ILE A 198 14.17 2.77 30.95
C ILE A 198 14.77 2.80 32.36
N LYS A 199 14.10 2.14 33.30
CA LYS A 199 14.47 2.16 34.73
C LYS A 199 15.65 1.25 35.10
N ASN A 200 16.24 0.50 34.16
CA ASN A 200 17.36 -0.40 34.40
C ASN A 200 18.41 -0.30 33.25
N SER A 201 19.18 0.79 33.25
CA SER A 201 20.32 0.95 32.34
C SER A 201 21.47 -0.03 32.64
N ASP A 202 21.53 -0.57 33.85
CA ASP A 202 22.64 -1.41 34.34
C ASP A 202 22.64 -2.84 33.77
N LYS A 203 21.63 -3.21 32.96
CA LYS A 203 21.53 -4.50 32.27
C LYS A 203 21.82 -4.46 30.77
N LEU A 204 22.14 -3.30 30.24
CA LEU A 204 22.54 -3.18 28.83
C LEU A 204 24.00 -3.61 28.68
N ILE A 205 24.23 -4.73 28.03
CA ILE A 205 25.58 -5.16 27.62
C ILE A 205 26.03 -4.17 26.53
N ARG A 206 27.03 -3.35 26.83
CA ARG A 206 27.73 -2.56 25.81
C ARG A 206 28.68 -3.48 25.06
N ALA A 207 28.49 -3.64 23.77
CA ALA A 207 29.49 -4.24 22.91
C ALA A 207 30.62 -3.20 22.74
N GLU A 208 31.81 -3.52 23.19
CA GLU A 208 33.01 -2.73 22.92
C GLU A 208 33.63 -3.24 21.62
N ALA A 209 33.97 -2.33 20.71
CA ALA A 209 34.68 -2.69 19.49
C ALA A 209 36.08 -3.21 19.83
N THR A 210 36.48 -4.30 19.19
CA THR A 210 37.84 -4.82 19.35
C THR A 210 38.86 -3.90 18.65
N GLN A 211 40.14 -4.01 19.00
CA GLN A 211 41.21 -3.27 18.34
C GLN A 211 41.22 -3.52 16.82
N GLU A 212 40.95 -4.77 16.41
CA GLU A 212 40.86 -5.17 15.01
C GLU A 212 39.68 -4.50 14.29
N ASP A 213 38.52 -4.37 14.94
CA ASP A 213 37.36 -3.66 14.39
C ASP A 213 37.67 -2.18 14.17
N LEU A 214 38.39 -1.54 15.08
CA LEU A 214 38.81 -0.14 14.97
C LEU A 214 39.80 0.07 13.83
N GLU A 215 40.76 -0.82 13.65
CA GLU A 215 41.74 -0.77 12.57
C GLU A 215 41.10 -0.97 11.20
N LEU A 216 40.17 -1.93 11.07
CA LEU A 216 39.38 -2.13 9.84
C LEU A 216 38.51 -0.92 9.52
N HIS A 217 37.91 -0.30 10.54
CA HIS A 217 37.10 0.90 10.38
C HIS A 217 37.93 2.08 9.85
N GLU A 218 39.12 2.31 10.40
CA GLU A 218 40.02 3.38 9.93
C GLU A 218 40.52 3.13 8.50
N GLN A 219 40.85 1.89 8.15
CA GLN A 219 41.20 1.54 6.78
C GLN A 219 40.07 1.85 5.80
N TRP A 220 38.83 1.53 6.18
CA TRP A 220 37.66 1.80 5.36
C TRP A 220 37.38 3.31 5.22
N LEU A 221 37.52 4.07 6.27
CA LEU A 221 37.42 5.55 6.23
C LEU A 221 38.51 6.16 5.33
N SER A 222 39.73 5.63 5.36
CA SER A 222 40.82 6.09 4.51
C SER A 222 40.51 5.85 3.03
N MET A 223 39.99 4.67 2.67
CA MET A 223 39.55 4.39 1.30
C MET A 223 38.44 5.34 0.82
N LEU A 224 37.48 5.64 1.69
CA LEU A 224 36.41 6.60 1.35
C LEU A 224 36.94 8.01 1.12
N ARG A 225 37.93 8.45 1.92
CA ARG A 225 38.59 9.77 1.72
C ARG A 225 39.34 9.82 0.39
N GLU A 226 40.01 8.74 -0.03
CA GLU A 226 40.74 8.66 -1.30
C GLU A 226 39.80 8.62 -2.52
N GLN A 227 38.64 7.95 -2.43
CA GLN A 227 37.67 7.88 -3.53
C GLN A 227 36.94 9.21 -3.77
N LYS A 228 36.85 10.08 -2.77
CA LYS A 228 36.18 11.35 -2.85
C LYS A 228 37.12 12.41 -3.43
N LYS A 229 37.12 12.56 -4.77
CA LYS A 229 37.80 13.67 -5.47
C LYS A 229 37.05 14.99 -5.19
N GLY A 230 37.47 15.76 -4.17
CA GLY A 230 36.94 17.10 -3.88
C GLY A 230 36.92 17.41 -2.38
N ASP A 231 36.86 18.68 -2.03
CA ASP A 231 36.98 19.29 -0.70
C ASP A 231 35.78 19.01 0.25
N GLY A 232 35.19 17.83 0.17
CA GLY A 232 34.02 17.44 0.92
C GLY A 232 34.35 16.51 2.11
N GLN A 233 34.11 16.97 3.34
CA GLN A 233 34.15 16.13 4.53
C GLN A 233 33.20 14.94 4.42
N ILE A 234 33.62 13.74 4.83
CA ILE A 234 32.72 12.60 4.96
C ILE A 234 31.87 12.77 6.23
N VAL A 235 30.65 12.29 6.22
CA VAL A 235 29.69 12.45 7.33
C VAL A 235 30.25 12.00 8.68
N TRP A 236 31.11 10.99 8.69
CA TRP A 236 31.76 10.45 9.89
C TRP A 236 32.77 11.40 10.54
N ASP A 237 33.44 12.25 9.76
CA ASP A 237 34.37 13.27 10.31
C ASP A 237 33.60 14.35 11.09
N CYS A 238 32.30 14.55 10.80
CA CYS A 238 31.44 15.47 11.52
C CYS A 238 30.94 14.90 12.86
N ILE A 239 30.72 13.60 12.95
CA ILE A 239 30.20 12.93 14.14
C ILE A 239 31.28 12.83 15.23
N SER A 240 32.54 12.62 14.86
CA SER A 240 33.67 12.52 15.78
C SER A 240 33.97 13.83 16.52
N ARG A 241 33.57 14.99 15.97
CA ARG A 241 33.76 16.29 16.59
C ARG A 241 32.69 16.68 17.62
N SER A 242 31.51 16.06 17.55
CA SER A 242 30.43 16.35 18.52
C SER A 242 30.51 15.54 19.81
N GLY A 243 31.43 14.58 19.92
CA GLY A 243 31.64 13.75 21.11
C GLY A 243 32.69 14.27 22.11
N SER A 244 33.50 15.28 21.72
CA SER A 244 34.60 15.75 22.57
C SER A 244 34.30 16.99 23.43
N ASP A 245 33.13 17.61 23.28
CA ASP A 245 32.79 18.85 24.01
C ASP A 245 31.95 18.65 25.28
N SER A 246 31.72 17.40 25.72
CA SER A 246 30.88 17.12 26.91
C SER A 246 31.63 16.72 28.19
N GLU A 247 32.98 16.76 28.22
CA GLU A 247 33.76 16.37 29.39
C GLU A 247 34.58 17.50 30.08
N GLN A 248 34.24 18.75 29.88
CA GLN A 248 34.85 19.82 30.66
C GLN A 248 33.80 20.78 31.21
N ASN A 249 33.08 20.38 32.23
CA ASN A 249 32.53 21.29 33.21
C ASN A 249 32.14 20.60 34.52
N GLN A 250 33.12 20.14 35.27
CA GLN A 250 33.00 19.94 36.70
C GLN A 250 34.23 20.60 37.32
N ASN A 251 34.06 21.78 37.88
CA ASN A 251 34.96 22.28 38.89
C ASN A 251 34.18 22.83 40.08
N PRO A 252 34.66 22.56 41.30
CA PRO A 252 33.92 22.79 42.50
C PRO A 252 34.23 24.19 43.07
N ASP A 253 33.44 24.59 44.03
CA ASP A 253 33.66 25.55 45.11
C ASP A 253 32.55 26.62 45.22
N HIS A 254 31.91 26.52 46.24
CA HIS A 254 31.34 27.33 47.30
C HIS A 254 29.87 27.06 47.58
#